data_aae2238c51f52e3a5e16c7f8e85ccd04
#
_entry.id   aae2238c51f52e3a5e16c7f8e85ccd04
#
_cell.length_a   1.000
_cell.length_b   1.000
_cell.length_c   1.000
_cell.angle_alpha   90.00
_cell.angle_beta   90.00
_cell.angle_gamma   90.00
#
_symmetry.space_group_name_H-M   'P 1'
#
loop_
_entity.id
_entity.type
_entity.pdbx_description
1 polymer ?
#
loop_
_entity_poly.entity_id
_entity_poly.type
_entity_poly.pdbx_seq_one_letter_code
_entity_poly.pdbx_strand_id
1 'polypeptide(L)'
;MNIEILGKSFPMSMGLDAVKEITAKMGCTMEQMGDVMTAGTPEEQLANITVMAAAMARSAYRREKVRCVLWGEDCKLVEPPDADQMLCAFDLLDSKKLIEAVTETMQEANKTTVDVEPSKNAKSHA
;
A
#
# COMPACT_ATOMS: atom_id res chain seq x y z
N MET A 1 -1.01 -6.32 -6.35
CA MET A 1 0.08 -6.97 -5.60
C MET A 1 -0.43 -7.58 -4.30
N ASN A 2 0.09 -8.70 -3.90
CA ASN A 2 -0.31 -9.36 -2.66
C ASN A 2 0.87 -9.48 -1.71
N ILE A 3 0.58 -9.50 -0.41
CA ILE A 3 1.58 -9.76 0.61
C ILE A 3 1.17 -11.01 1.40
N GLU A 4 2.14 -11.88 1.65
CA GLU A 4 1.90 -13.09 2.43
C GLU A 4 2.30 -12.84 3.88
N ILE A 5 1.37 -13.10 4.82
CA ILE A 5 1.60 -12.89 6.24
C ILE A 5 1.24 -14.19 6.97
N LEU A 6 2.25 -14.84 7.53
CA LEU A 6 2.10 -16.11 8.26
C LEU A 6 1.31 -17.16 7.45
N GLY A 7 1.63 -17.24 6.15
CA GLY A 7 1.03 -18.23 5.27
C GLY A 7 -0.28 -17.81 4.63
N LYS A 8 -0.80 -16.64 4.93
CA LYS A 8 -2.04 -16.14 4.34
C LYS A 8 -1.74 -14.95 3.44
N SER A 9 -2.31 -14.96 2.23
CA SER A 9 -2.09 -13.90 1.24
C SER A 9 -3.16 -12.82 1.38
N PHE A 10 -2.72 -11.56 1.37
CA PHE A 10 -3.61 -10.39 1.44
C PHE A 10 -3.32 -9.49 0.25
N PRO A 11 -4.37 -9.01 -0.45
CA PRO A 11 -4.15 -8.04 -1.52
C PRO A 11 -3.75 -6.68 -0.96
N MET A 12 -3.03 -5.91 -1.77
CA MET A 12 -2.59 -4.56 -1.42
C MET A 12 -3.02 -3.61 -2.53
N SER A 13 -3.43 -2.42 -2.15
CA SER A 13 -3.74 -1.36 -3.12
C SER A 13 -3.39 0.00 -2.53
N MET A 14 -3.13 0.96 -3.43
CA MET A 14 -2.84 2.34 -3.07
C MET A 14 -4.08 3.19 -3.30
N GLY A 15 -5.15 2.89 -2.57
CA GLY A 15 -6.35 3.70 -2.62
C GLY A 15 -6.13 5.06 -1.99
N LEU A 16 -7.06 5.98 -2.19
CA LEU A 16 -6.93 7.33 -1.64
C LEU A 16 -6.88 7.31 -0.11
N ASP A 17 -7.53 6.35 0.52
CA ASP A 17 -7.47 6.17 1.97
C ASP A 17 -6.06 5.77 2.44
N ALA A 18 -5.37 4.92 1.65
CA ALA A 18 -3.99 4.54 1.97
C ALA A 18 -3.06 5.74 1.83
N VAL A 19 -3.21 6.53 0.77
CA VAL A 19 -2.42 7.76 0.57
C VAL A 19 -2.60 8.69 1.77
N LYS A 20 -3.84 8.92 2.16
CA LYS A 20 -4.16 9.79 3.29
C LYS A 20 -3.55 9.29 4.59
N GLU A 21 -3.66 8.00 4.86
CA GLU A 21 -3.13 7.40 6.07
C GLU A 21 -1.60 7.46 6.11
N ILE A 22 -0.95 7.10 5.01
CA ILE A 22 0.51 7.07 4.94
C ILE A 22 1.10 8.46 5.08
N THR A 23 0.58 9.43 4.34
CA THR A 23 1.10 10.81 4.41
C THR A 23 0.91 11.40 5.80
N ALA A 24 -0.21 11.11 6.46
CA ALA A 24 -0.46 11.58 7.82
C ALA A 24 0.51 10.95 8.82
N LYS A 25 0.71 9.64 8.74
CA LYS A 25 1.57 8.93 9.70
C LYS A 25 3.04 9.21 9.49
N MET A 26 3.46 9.37 8.24
CA MET A 26 4.87 9.64 7.91
C MET A 26 5.22 11.11 7.97
N GLY A 27 4.23 12.00 8.03
CA GLY A 27 4.47 13.45 8.00
C GLY A 27 5.08 13.89 6.70
N CYS A 28 4.68 13.32 5.59
CA CYS A 28 5.27 13.61 4.28
C CYS A 28 4.17 13.83 3.24
N THR A 29 4.57 14.32 2.07
CA THR A 29 3.68 14.42 0.92
C THR A 29 3.68 13.10 0.16
N MET A 30 2.72 12.94 -0.75
CA MET A 30 2.65 11.76 -1.61
C MET A 30 3.94 11.57 -2.42
N GLU A 31 4.53 12.66 -2.88
CA GLU A 31 5.77 12.64 -3.65
C GLU A 31 6.98 12.20 -2.82
N GLN A 32 6.93 12.41 -1.52
CA GLN A 32 8.02 12.07 -0.60
C GLN A 32 7.96 10.65 -0.06
N MET A 33 6.91 9.90 -0.38
CA MET A 33 6.75 8.54 0.17
C MET A 33 7.93 7.62 -0.14
N GLY A 34 8.46 7.70 -1.37
CA GLY A 34 9.62 6.90 -1.74
C GLY A 34 10.85 7.23 -0.91
N ASP A 35 11.03 8.51 -0.59
CA ASP A 35 12.17 8.96 0.21
C ASP A 35 12.07 8.45 1.65
N VAL A 36 10.86 8.38 2.19
CA VAL A 36 10.64 7.87 3.56
C VAL A 36 11.09 6.41 3.68
N MET A 37 10.93 5.63 2.62
CA MET A 37 11.34 4.23 2.64
C MET A 37 12.84 4.05 2.79
N THR A 38 13.63 5.04 2.42
CA THR A 38 15.09 4.97 2.47
C THR A 38 15.70 5.94 3.49
N ALA A 39 14.87 6.64 4.25
CA ALA A 39 15.34 7.61 5.25
C ALA A 39 15.60 6.94 6.59
N GLY A 40 16.61 7.45 7.30
CA GLY A 40 16.90 7.01 8.65
C GLY A 40 17.69 5.70 8.71
N THR A 41 17.67 5.07 9.87
CA THR A 41 18.36 3.80 10.09
C THR A 41 17.61 2.67 9.43
N PRO A 42 18.27 1.50 9.21
CA PRO A 42 17.55 0.33 8.68
C PRO A 42 16.34 -0.07 9.50
N GLU A 43 16.39 0.06 10.81
CA GLU A 43 15.27 -0.26 11.70
C GLU A 43 14.09 0.69 11.45
N GLU A 44 14.39 1.98 11.31
CA GLU A 44 13.37 2.98 11.02
C GLU A 44 12.76 2.77 9.64
N GLN A 45 13.58 2.42 8.66
CA GLN A 45 13.10 2.13 7.31
C GLN A 45 12.13 0.95 7.29
N LEU A 46 12.48 -0.13 7.99
CA LEU A 46 11.61 -1.32 8.07
C LEU A 46 10.31 -1.01 8.79
N ALA A 47 10.36 -0.21 9.85
CA ALA A 47 9.16 0.20 10.57
C ALA A 47 8.24 1.04 9.68
N ASN A 48 8.81 1.98 8.93
CA ASN A 48 8.05 2.83 8.02
C ASN A 48 7.42 2.03 6.89
N ILE A 49 8.19 1.13 6.30
CA ILE A 49 7.70 0.26 5.23
C ILE A 49 6.56 -0.62 5.73
N THR A 50 6.66 -1.10 6.97
CA THR A 50 5.60 -1.92 7.57
C THR A 50 4.32 -1.11 7.76
N VAL A 51 4.43 0.14 8.18
CA VAL A 51 3.27 1.03 8.30
C VAL A 51 2.60 1.22 6.92
N MET A 52 3.42 1.41 5.89
CA MET A 52 2.90 1.56 4.53
C MET A 52 2.20 0.28 4.06
N ALA A 53 2.81 -0.88 4.31
CA ALA A 53 2.23 -2.16 3.94
C ALA A 53 0.88 -2.38 4.63
N ALA A 54 0.78 -2.06 5.91
CA ALA A 54 -0.47 -2.20 6.66
C ALA A 54 -1.57 -1.29 6.08
N ALA A 55 -1.22 -0.07 5.73
CA ALA A 55 -2.16 0.87 5.12
C ALA A 55 -2.65 0.35 3.77
N MET A 56 -1.75 -0.18 2.95
CA MET A 56 -2.08 -0.72 1.64
C MET A 56 -2.96 -1.96 1.72
N ALA A 57 -2.68 -2.85 2.67
CA ALA A 57 -3.50 -4.05 2.88
C ALA A 57 -4.90 -3.67 3.36
N ARG A 58 -5.00 -2.71 4.28
CA ARG A 58 -6.29 -2.22 4.76
C ARG A 58 -7.08 -1.52 3.65
N SER A 59 -6.39 -0.79 2.79
CA SER A 59 -7.01 -0.11 1.66
C SER A 59 -7.68 -1.12 0.73
N ALA A 60 -6.97 -2.18 0.39
CA ALA A 60 -7.53 -3.25 -0.46
C ALA A 60 -8.73 -3.93 0.20
N TYR A 61 -8.64 -4.19 1.51
CA TYR A 61 -9.72 -4.78 2.28
C TYR A 61 -10.97 -3.89 2.27
N ARG A 62 -10.80 -2.60 2.56
CA ARG A 62 -11.92 -1.64 2.58
C ARG A 62 -12.56 -1.48 1.21
N ARG A 63 -11.74 -1.46 0.17
CA ARG A 63 -12.20 -1.34 -1.21
C ARG A 63 -13.11 -2.51 -1.58
N GLU A 64 -12.70 -3.73 -1.26
CA GLU A 64 -13.50 -4.91 -1.52
C GLU A 64 -14.79 -4.90 -0.69
N LYS A 65 -14.71 -4.45 0.56
CA LYS A 65 -15.87 -4.36 1.44
C LYS A 65 -16.89 -3.37 0.87
N VAL A 66 -16.44 -2.23 0.40
CA VAL A 66 -17.31 -1.22 -0.23
C VAL A 66 -17.94 -1.78 -1.51
N ARG A 67 -17.14 -2.46 -2.33
CA ARG A 67 -17.65 -3.07 -3.57
C ARG A 67 -18.75 -4.08 -3.26
N CYS A 68 -18.55 -4.93 -2.27
CA CYS A 68 -19.55 -5.94 -1.89
C CYS A 68 -20.85 -5.30 -1.43
N VAL A 69 -20.75 -4.22 -0.63
CA VAL A 69 -21.92 -3.51 -0.15
C VAL A 69 -22.66 -2.83 -1.31
N LEU A 70 -21.93 -2.12 -2.18
CA LEU A 70 -22.53 -1.38 -3.28
C LEU A 70 -23.19 -2.31 -4.31
N TRP A 71 -22.60 -3.48 -4.54
CA TRP A 71 -23.10 -4.43 -5.55
C TRP A 71 -24.01 -5.49 -4.95
N GLY A 72 -24.25 -5.46 -3.64
CA GLY A 72 -25.13 -6.40 -2.97
C GLY A 72 -24.58 -7.82 -2.93
N GLU A 73 -23.27 -7.96 -2.91
CA GLU A 73 -22.61 -9.27 -2.89
C GLU A 73 -22.28 -9.69 -1.47
N ASP A 74 -22.36 -10.99 -1.20
CA ASP A 74 -21.98 -11.56 0.09
C ASP A 74 -20.53 -12.01 -0.01
N CYS A 75 -19.62 -11.20 0.50
CA CYS A 75 -18.18 -11.45 0.42
C CYS A 75 -17.64 -11.85 1.77
N LYS A 76 -16.86 -12.93 1.79
CA LYS A 76 -16.15 -13.35 2.99
C LYS A 76 -14.75 -12.77 2.96
N LEU A 77 -14.56 -11.69 3.69
CA LEU A 77 -13.30 -10.99 3.74
C LEU A 77 -12.65 -11.17 5.10
N VAL A 78 -11.33 -11.31 5.10
CA VAL A 78 -10.55 -11.40 6.33
C VAL A 78 -9.79 -10.10 6.49
N GLU A 79 -9.95 -9.45 7.64
CA GLU A 79 -9.26 -8.21 7.93
C GLU A 79 -7.77 -8.45 8.07
N PRO A 80 -6.92 -7.67 7.36
CA PRO A 80 -5.48 -7.83 7.47
C PRO A 80 -4.98 -7.32 8.82
N PRO A 81 -3.81 -7.79 9.27
CA PRO A 81 -3.22 -7.28 10.51
C PRO A 81 -2.84 -5.81 10.38
N ASP A 82 -2.79 -5.12 11.52
CA ASP A 82 -2.31 -3.74 11.56
C ASP A 82 -0.78 -3.69 11.57
N ALA A 83 -0.20 -2.48 11.61
CA ALA A 83 1.24 -2.31 11.55
C ALA A 83 1.96 -2.99 12.70
N ASP A 84 1.43 -2.89 13.91
CA ASP A 84 2.05 -3.52 15.08
C ASP A 84 2.02 -5.03 14.99
N GLN A 85 0.92 -5.58 14.51
CA GLN A 85 0.80 -7.02 14.28
C GLN A 85 1.75 -7.49 13.19
N MET A 86 1.91 -6.71 12.12
CA MET A 86 2.84 -7.04 11.05
C MET A 86 4.29 -7.02 11.54
N LEU A 87 4.64 -6.06 12.41
CA LEU A 87 5.98 -6.02 12.98
C LEU A 87 6.30 -7.29 13.77
N CYS A 88 5.30 -7.88 14.41
CA CYS A 88 5.48 -9.15 15.12
C CYS A 88 5.48 -10.36 14.19
N ALA A 89 4.73 -10.27 13.09
CA ALA A 89 4.57 -11.40 12.16
C ALA A 89 5.75 -11.58 11.22
N PHE A 90 6.44 -10.49 10.87
CA PHE A 90 7.59 -10.54 9.96
C PHE A 90 8.90 -10.63 10.73
N ASP A 91 9.85 -11.39 10.18
CA ASP A 91 11.21 -11.41 10.69
C ASP A 91 12.16 -10.80 9.64
N LEU A 92 13.46 -10.81 9.91
CA LEU A 92 14.44 -10.21 9.01
C LEU A 92 14.48 -10.89 7.64
N LEU A 93 14.13 -12.16 7.57
CA LEU A 93 14.11 -12.89 6.30
C LEU A 93 12.97 -12.43 5.41
N ASP A 94 11.91 -11.90 6.00
CA ASP A 94 10.73 -11.41 5.26
C ASP A 94 10.91 -9.98 4.75
N SER A 95 11.94 -9.27 5.18
CA SER A 95 12.11 -7.84 4.88
C SER A 95 12.16 -7.56 3.39
N LYS A 96 12.83 -8.40 2.61
CA LYS A 96 12.93 -8.22 1.16
C LYS A 96 11.56 -8.33 0.50
N LYS A 97 10.77 -9.32 0.89
CA LYS A 97 9.41 -9.50 0.35
C LYS A 97 8.52 -8.32 0.70
N LEU A 98 8.65 -7.82 1.91
CA LEU A 98 7.89 -6.67 2.38
C LEU A 98 8.22 -5.42 1.55
N ILE A 99 9.50 -5.15 1.35
CA ILE A 99 9.96 -4.01 0.55
C ILE A 99 9.46 -4.14 -0.89
N GLU A 100 9.58 -5.32 -1.48
CA GLU A 100 9.13 -5.56 -2.85
C GLU A 100 7.62 -5.35 -2.99
N ALA A 101 6.83 -5.85 -2.04
CA ALA A 101 5.38 -5.72 -2.08
C ALA A 101 4.95 -4.25 -2.03
N VAL A 102 5.55 -3.47 -1.14
CA VAL A 102 5.24 -2.04 -1.02
C VAL A 102 5.67 -1.29 -2.28
N THR A 103 6.90 -1.55 -2.76
CA THR A 103 7.43 -0.88 -3.94
C THR A 103 6.57 -1.16 -5.17
N GLU A 104 6.22 -2.41 -5.40
CA GLU A 104 5.40 -2.78 -6.55
C GLU A 104 4.00 -2.18 -6.48
N THR A 105 3.41 -2.13 -5.30
CA THR A 105 2.09 -1.52 -5.12
C THR A 105 2.14 -0.04 -5.46
N MET A 106 3.18 0.66 -5.04
CA MET A 106 3.38 2.08 -5.38
C MET A 106 3.59 2.27 -6.87
N GLN A 107 4.38 1.40 -7.50
CA GLN A 107 4.65 1.47 -8.94
C GLN A 107 3.38 1.24 -9.75
N GLU A 108 2.55 0.30 -9.35
CA GLU A 108 1.27 0.05 -10.03
C GLU A 108 0.36 1.26 -9.96
N ALA A 109 0.31 1.92 -8.80
CA ALA A 109 -0.51 3.12 -8.62
C ALA A 109 -0.01 4.27 -9.50
N ASN A 110 1.31 4.47 -9.54
CA ASN A 110 1.92 5.52 -10.36
C ASN A 110 1.71 5.26 -11.85
N LYS A 111 1.82 4.01 -12.25
CA LYS A 111 1.61 3.62 -13.65
C LYS A 111 0.18 3.92 -14.09
N THR A 112 -0.79 3.59 -13.24
CA THR A 112 -2.20 3.86 -13.53
C THR A 112 -2.44 5.36 -13.66
N THR A 113 -1.84 6.15 -12.77
CA THR A 113 -1.97 7.61 -12.81
C THR A 113 -1.39 8.18 -14.11
N VAL A 114 -0.23 7.68 -14.53
CA VAL A 114 0.43 8.12 -15.76
C VAL A 114 -0.43 7.78 -16.98
N ASP A 115 -1.03 6.61 -17.00
CA ASP A 115 -1.88 6.18 -18.11
C ASP A 115 -3.11 7.08 -18.28
N VAL A 116 -3.60 7.66 -17.20
CA VAL A 116 -4.77 8.56 -17.25
C VAL A 116 -4.39 9.95 -17.72
N GLU A 117 -3.23 10.47 -17.31
CA GLU A 117 -2.81 11.83 -17.61
C GLU A 117 -2.57 12.12 -19.10
N PRO A 118 -1.90 11.26 -19.86
CA PRO A 118 -1.54 11.60 -21.24
C PRO A 118 -2.72 11.81 -22.17
N SER A 119 -3.86 11.45 -21.81
CA SER A 119 -5.04 11.62 -22.66
C SER A 119 -5.44 13.08 -22.81
N LYS A 120 -4.72 13.95 -22.29
CA LYS A 120 -4.95 15.36 -22.47
C LYS A 120 -3.96 16.00 -23.38
N ASN A 121 -3.79 15.87 -23.31
CA ASN A 121 -2.91 16.63 -23.39
C ASN A 121 -2.32 16.76 -23.89
N ALA A 122 -2.70 16.41 -24.42
CA ALA A 122 -1.90 16.66 -24.39
C ALA A 122 -1.59 16.88 -24.89
N LYS A 123 -1.86 17.03 -25.01
CA LYS A 123 -1.47 17.44 -24.88
C LYS A 123 -1.20 17.73 -25.13
N SER A 124 -1.55 17.88 -25.37
CA SER A 124 -1.17 18.27 -25.08
C SER A 124 -0.95 18.52 -25.43
N HIS A 125 -1.32 18.75 -25.83
CA HIS A 125 -0.92 19.06 -25.60
C HIS A 125 -0.89 19.09 -25.89
N ALA A 126 -1.09 18.86 -26.47
CA ALA A 126 -0.73 19.01 -26.21
C ALA A 126 -0.63 19.22 -26.39
#